data_319214947ee1a4ffc4d44bb4879f48ff
#
_entry.id   319214947ee1a4ffc4d44bb4879f48ff
#
_cell.length_a   1.000
_cell.length_b   1.000
_cell.length_c   1.000
_cell.angle_alpha   90.00
_cell.angle_beta   90.00
_cell.angle_gamma   90.00
#
_symmetry.space_group_name_H-M   'P 1'
#
loop_
_entity.id
_entity.type
_entity.pdbx_description
1 polymer ?
#
loop_
_entity_poly.entity_id
_entity_poly.type
_entity_poly.pdbx_seq_one_letter_code
_entity_poly.pdbx_strand_id
1 'polypeptide(L)'
;MFSVFRRERNRRPISITAAACAAAAVLGAALVPGSVAAATPAVTVHPGMEIRNVQIVDDTPLIARCTIGLTGSIGKAQYAVTAGHCYREGVITDTIGNPIGWFEFHRPEKDRELGFGLIRLYEGIGVSASMGQFGLSSVDMKPRVGQEVCKIGSTTGWRCGSILEANEDWLYATNTLGAEPGDSGAVVYRQTSDGHAAFVGILVAYEDDESHNAVVEPATRLFDQIDRYGPTRDNKFVWYRV
;
A
#
# COMPACT_ATOMS: atom_id res chain seq x y z
N MET A 1 51.44 8.77 10.05
CA MET A 1 52.56 7.95 9.56
C MET A 1 52.19 7.45 8.18
N PHE A 2 52.92 7.96 7.18
CA PHE A 2 52.64 7.79 5.75
C PHE A 2 53.02 6.40 5.28
N SER A 3 52.30 5.80 4.33
CA SER A 3 52.94 5.01 3.29
C SER A 3 52.08 5.01 2.02
N VAL A 4 52.70 5.59 1.00
CA VAL A 4 52.27 5.68 -0.40
C VAL A 4 52.82 4.45 -1.09
N PHE A 5 52.03 3.76 -1.90
CA PHE A 5 52.59 2.89 -2.96
C PHE A 5 52.04 3.25 -4.33
N ARG A 6 53.00 3.46 -5.21
CA ARG A 6 52.93 4.01 -6.56
C ARG A 6 53.18 2.89 -7.57
N ARG A 7 52.33 2.83 -8.60
CA ARG A 7 52.65 2.59 -10.02
C ARG A 7 53.18 1.25 -10.47
N GLU A 8 52.53 0.68 -11.50
CA GLU A 8 53.21 0.56 -12.79
C GLU A 8 52.21 0.32 -13.95
N ARG A 9 52.47 1.10 -15.02
CA ARG A 9 51.80 1.05 -16.32
C ARG A 9 52.55 0.06 -17.19
N ASN A 10 51.87 -0.88 -17.84
CA ASN A 10 52.47 -1.64 -18.93
C ASN A 10 51.60 -1.54 -20.19
N ARG A 11 52.05 -0.73 -21.13
CA ARG A 11 51.47 -0.62 -22.48
C ARG A 11 52.13 -1.66 -23.37
N ARG A 12 51.35 -2.45 -24.10
CA ARG A 12 51.83 -3.15 -25.31
C ARG A 12 50.92 -2.80 -26.50
N PRO A 13 51.52 -2.54 -27.68
CA PRO A 13 50.77 -2.15 -28.87
C PRO A 13 50.23 -3.39 -29.59
N ILE A 14 49.02 -3.29 -30.12
CA ILE A 14 48.42 -4.30 -31.00
C ILE A 14 48.35 -3.72 -32.41
N SER A 15 48.95 -4.43 -33.32
CA SER A 15 49.11 -4.15 -34.76
C SER A 15 47.76 -4.24 -35.47
N ILE A 16 47.56 -3.30 -36.40
CA ILE A 16 46.46 -3.24 -37.33
C ILE A 16 46.76 -4.15 -38.52
N THR A 17 45.93 -5.11 -38.79
CA THR A 17 45.90 -5.83 -40.08
C THR A 17 44.57 -5.52 -40.77
N ALA A 18 44.72 -4.86 -41.92
CA ALA A 18 43.63 -4.60 -42.84
C ALA A 18 43.33 -5.88 -43.66
N ALA A 19 42.06 -6.26 -43.79
CA ALA A 19 41.63 -7.23 -44.78
C ALA A 19 40.28 -6.79 -45.39
N ALA A 20 40.22 -7.00 -46.65
CA ALA A 20 39.34 -6.38 -47.66
C ALA A 20 37.90 -6.88 -47.71
N CYS A 21 37.10 -5.99 -48.23
CA CYS A 21 35.88 -6.12 -49.03
C CYS A 21 35.16 -7.48 -49.15
N ALA A 22 33.90 -7.52 -48.67
CA ALA A 22 32.86 -8.34 -49.29
C ALA A 22 31.57 -7.55 -49.33
N ALA A 23 31.00 -7.37 -50.51
CA ALA A 23 29.70 -6.76 -50.76
C ALA A 23 28.63 -7.60 -50.12
N ALA A 24 27.84 -7.02 -49.21
CA ALA A 24 26.65 -7.65 -48.63
C ALA A 24 25.42 -7.02 -49.23
N ALA A 25 24.56 -7.85 -49.81
CA ALA A 25 23.26 -7.55 -50.32
C ALA A 25 22.37 -6.93 -49.23
N VAL A 26 21.76 -5.77 -49.52
CA VAL A 26 20.78 -5.13 -48.68
C VAL A 26 19.47 -5.92 -48.78
N LEU A 27 19.28 -6.86 -47.87
CA LEU A 27 17.97 -7.42 -47.56
C LEU A 27 17.26 -6.40 -46.69
N GLY A 28 16.23 -5.73 -47.22
CA GLY A 28 15.34 -4.85 -46.49
C GLY A 28 14.55 -5.64 -45.44
N ALA A 29 15.04 -5.63 -44.21
CA ALA A 29 14.27 -6.09 -43.08
C ALA A 29 13.18 -5.04 -42.80
N ALA A 30 11.92 -5.38 -43.11
CA ALA A 30 10.78 -4.63 -42.65
C ALA A 30 10.81 -4.64 -41.11
N LEU A 31 11.04 -3.47 -40.53
CA LEU A 31 10.91 -3.26 -39.09
C LEU A 31 9.41 -3.42 -38.74
N VAL A 32 9.03 -4.60 -38.30
CA VAL A 32 7.76 -4.84 -37.62
C VAL A 32 7.83 -4.01 -36.34
N PRO A 33 6.92 -3.04 -36.11
CA PRO A 33 6.88 -2.35 -34.83
C PRO A 33 6.63 -3.40 -33.74
N GLY A 34 7.69 -3.74 -32.99
CA GLY A 34 7.59 -4.63 -31.86
C GLY A 34 6.61 -4.01 -30.87
N SER A 35 5.53 -4.74 -30.56
CA SER A 35 4.66 -4.40 -29.44
C SER A 35 5.53 -4.35 -28.19
N VAL A 36 5.73 -3.16 -27.63
CA VAL A 36 6.37 -3.01 -26.33
C VAL A 36 5.38 -3.61 -25.34
N ALA A 37 5.66 -4.84 -24.91
CA ALA A 37 4.93 -5.44 -23.80
C ALA A 37 5.12 -4.52 -22.59
N ALA A 38 4.01 -4.01 -22.04
CA ALA A 38 4.08 -3.25 -20.80
C ALA A 38 4.73 -4.15 -19.73
N ALA A 39 5.85 -3.71 -19.17
CA ALA A 39 6.49 -4.45 -18.10
C ALA A 39 5.51 -4.59 -16.93
N THR A 40 5.34 -5.81 -16.43
CA THR A 40 4.57 -6.05 -15.21
C THR A 40 5.25 -5.27 -14.08
N PRO A 41 4.52 -4.49 -13.28
CA PRO A 41 5.12 -3.75 -12.18
C PRO A 41 5.81 -4.71 -11.21
N ALA A 42 6.99 -4.34 -10.74
CA ALA A 42 7.79 -5.18 -9.84
C ALA A 42 7.08 -5.43 -8.49
N VAL A 43 6.27 -4.46 -8.04
CA VAL A 43 5.44 -4.54 -6.83
C VAL A 43 4.03 -4.08 -7.17
N THR A 44 3.03 -4.81 -6.65
CA THR A 44 1.62 -4.41 -6.73
C THR A 44 1.08 -4.21 -5.32
N VAL A 45 0.66 -2.98 -5.03
CA VAL A 45 0.04 -2.60 -3.75
C VAL A 45 -1.45 -2.92 -3.79
N HIS A 46 -1.95 -3.54 -2.72
CA HIS A 46 -3.34 -4.00 -2.63
C HIS A 46 -3.86 -3.94 -1.17
N PRO A 47 -5.16 -3.91 -0.93
CA PRO A 47 -5.72 -4.02 0.41
C PRO A 47 -5.29 -5.32 1.12
N GLY A 48 -4.96 -5.23 2.40
CA GLY A 48 -4.43 -6.34 3.19
C GLY A 48 -2.91 -6.54 3.09
N MET A 49 -2.21 -5.80 2.24
CA MET A 49 -0.75 -5.87 2.11
C MET A 49 -0.07 -5.25 3.35
N GLU A 50 0.95 -5.94 3.89
CA GLU A 50 1.83 -5.37 4.92
C GLU A 50 2.72 -4.28 4.34
N ILE A 51 2.84 -3.18 5.08
CA ILE A 51 3.80 -2.11 4.81
C ILE A 51 4.76 -1.95 5.97
N ARG A 52 5.98 -1.54 5.65
CA ARG A 52 7.04 -1.30 6.62
C ARG A 52 7.65 0.08 6.44
N ASN A 53 8.00 0.69 7.57
CA ASN A 53 8.91 1.81 7.62
C ASN A 53 10.06 1.44 8.54
N VAL A 54 11.28 1.56 8.06
CA VAL A 54 12.49 1.27 8.82
C VAL A 54 13.15 2.57 9.21
N GLN A 55 13.28 2.82 10.50
CA GLN A 55 14.02 3.94 11.06
C GLN A 55 15.25 3.42 11.79
N ILE A 56 16.33 4.17 11.76
CA ILE A 56 17.51 3.88 12.57
C ILE A 56 17.46 4.79 13.80
N VAL A 57 17.35 4.19 14.96
CA VAL A 57 17.36 4.89 16.26
C VAL A 57 18.50 4.31 17.09
N ASP A 58 19.47 5.13 17.46
CA ASP A 58 20.67 4.73 18.20
C ASP A 58 21.36 3.50 17.58
N ASP A 59 21.61 3.57 16.25
CA ASP A 59 22.19 2.51 15.42
C ASP A 59 21.39 1.20 15.38
N THR A 60 20.17 1.20 15.90
CA THR A 60 19.28 0.03 15.89
C THR A 60 18.13 0.24 14.90
N PRO A 61 17.87 -0.72 13.99
CA PRO A 61 16.72 -0.63 13.10
C PRO A 61 15.42 -0.86 13.89
N LEU A 62 14.55 0.15 13.87
CA LEU A 62 13.18 0.09 14.36
C LEU A 62 12.24 -0.08 13.17
N ILE A 63 11.52 -1.19 13.13
CA ILE A 63 10.58 -1.51 12.06
C ILE A 63 9.16 -1.25 12.56
N ALA A 64 8.52 -0.21 12.02
CA ALA A 64 7.10 0.00 12.15
C ALA A 64 6.36 -0.79 11.07
N ARG A 65 5.31 -1.53 11.47
CA ARG A 65 4.47 -2.34 10.56
C ARG A 65 3.03 -1.89 10.64
N CYS A 66 2.39 -1.82 9.47
CA CYS A 66 0.96 -1.56 9.32
C CYS A 66 0.43 -2.32 8.09
N THR A 67 -0.85 -2.17 7.82
CA THR A 67 -1.54 -2.83 6.72
C THR A 67 -2.21 -1.79 5.82
N ILE A 68 -2.25 -2.04 4.52
CA ILE A 68 -3.02 -1.25 3.54
C ILE A 68 -4.50 -1.60 3.65
N GLY A 69 -5.34 -0.59 3.82
CA GLY A 69 -6.80 -0.75 3.87
C GLY A 69 -7.47 -0.59 2.50
N LEU A 70 -7.00 0.37 1.73
CA LEU A 70 -7.63 0.72 0.46
C LEU A 70 -6.59 1.29 -0.50
N THR A 71 -6.85 1.19 -1.80
CA THR A 71 -6.06 1.84 -2.86
C THR A 71 -6.95 2.75 -3.70
N GLY A 72 -6.38 3.80 -4.25
CA GLY A 72 -7.12 4.76 -5.06
C GLY A 72 -6.22 5.81 -5.70
N SER A 73 -6.83 6.88 -6.18
CA SER A 73 -6.13 8.01 -6.79
C SER A 73 -6.71 9.35 -6.35
N ILE A 74 -5.87 10.39 -6.36
CA ILE A 74 -6.26 11.79 -6.29
C ILE A 74 -5.62 12.47 -7.50
N GLY A 75 -6.45 12.90 -8.45
CA GLY A 75 -5.96 13.36 -9.74
C GLY A 75 -5.23 12.25 -10.50
N LYS A 76 -3.95 12.47 -10.81
CA LYS A 76 -3.09 11.47 -11.50
C LYS A 76 -2.23 10.64 -10.53
N ALA A 77 -2.17 11.02 -9.28
CA ALA A 77 -1.34 10.32 -8.28
C ALA A 77 -2.09 9.14 -7.68
N GLN A 78 -1.39 8.02 -7.52
CA GLN A 78 -1.89 6.80 -6.89
C GLN A 78 -1.55 6.80 -5.40
N TYR A 79 -2.50 6.30 -4.60
CA TYR A 79 -2.36 6.26 -3.15
C TYR A 79 -2.79 4.92 -2.58
N ALA A 80 -2.15 4.59 -1.46
CA ALA A 80 -2.63 3.59 -0.53
C ALA A 80 -3.08 4.28 0.77
N VAL A 81 -4.14 3.77 1.39
CA VAL A 81 -4.71 4.28 2.63
C VAL A 81 -4.39 3.31 3.76
N THR A 82 -4.00 3.85 4.91
CA THR A 82 -3.77 3.10 6.15
C THR A 82 -4.22 3.94 7.36
N ALA A 83 -4.05 3.45 8.59
CA ALA A 83 -4.37 4.20 9.81
C ALA A 83 -3.44 5.41 10.03
N GLY A 84 -3.91 6.44 10.72
CA GLY A 84 -3.18 7.70 10.92
C GLY A 84 -1.91 7.54 11.73
N HIS A 85 -1.94 6.72 12.79
CA HIS A 85 -0.79 6.44 13.64
C HIS A 85 0.31 5.60 12.98
N CYS A 86 0.03 5.05 11.78
CA CYS A 86 1.05 4.36 10.96
C CYS A 86 2.09 5.32 10.38
N TYR A 87 1.81 6.62 10.43
CA TYR A 87 2.73 7.63 9.90
C TYR A 87 4.12 7.52 10.53
N ARG A 88 5.11 7.46 9.68
CA ARG A 88 6.53 7.67 10.00
C ARG A 88 7.17 8.39 8.82
N GLU A 89 8.11 9.27 9.09
CA GLU A 89 8.91 9.89 8.03
C GLU A 89 9.72 8.84 7.27
N GLY A 90 9.98 9.11 5.99
CA GLY A 90 10.84 8.30 5.14
C GLY A 90 10.09 7.40 4.18
N VAL A 91 10.82 6.44 3.63
CA VAL A 91 10.33 5.54 2.60
C VAL A 91 9.50 4.43 3.22
N ILE A 92 8.36 4.15 2.59
CA ILE A 92 7.54 2.98 2.90
C ILE A 92 7.93 1.86 1.95
N THR A 93 8.09 0.67 2.50
CA THR A 93 8.49 -0.53 1.75
C THR A 93 7.48 -1.65 1.92
N ASP A 94 7.57 -2.65 1.04
CA ASP A 94 6.96 -3.95 1.24
C ASP A 94 7.74 -4.82 2.26
N THR A 95 7.35 -6.08 2.41
CA THR A 95 7.94 -7.03 3.38
C THR A 95 9.37 -7.46 3.04
N ILE A 96 9.80 -7.30 1.81
CA ILE A 96 11.15 -7.66 1.34
C ILE A 96 12.03 -6.44 1.06
N GLY A 97 11.55 -5.22 1.41
CA GLY A 97 12.32 -3.99 1.35
C GLY A 97 12.20 -3.21 0.05
N ASN A 98 11.33 -3.59 -0.88
CA ASN A 98 11.11 -2.79 -2.09
C ASN A 98 10.40 -1.49 -1.72
N PRO A 99 10.92 -0.31 -2.12
CA PRO A 99 10.28 0.96 -1.88
C PRO A 99 8.98 1.06 -2.69
N ILE A 100 7.88 1.42 -2.02
CA ILE A 100 6.57 1.57 -2.65
C ILE A 100 6.06 3.01 -2.66
N GLY A 101 6.53 3.87 -1.75
CA GLY A 101 6.07 5.25 -1.65
C GLY A 101 6.49 5.93 -0.36
N TRP A 102 5.80 6.99 -0.02
CA TRP A 102 5.99 7.77 1.22
C TRP A 102 4.66 8.34 1.69
N PHE A 103 4.56 8.66 3.00
CA PHE A 103 3.40 9.40 3.50
C PHE A 103 3.39 10.82 2.98
N GLU A 104 2.50 11.15 2.07
CA GLU A 104 2.29 12.52 1.60
C GLU A 104 1.39 13.31 2.54
N PHE A 105 0.45 12.61 3.20
CA PHE A 105 -0.45 13.20 4.17
C PHE A 105 -0.80 12.18 5.26
N HIS A 106 -0.99 12.67 6.48
CA HIS A 106 -1.57 11.89 7.56
C HIS A 106 -2.39 12.79 8.47
N ARG A 107 -3.41 12.19 9.08
CA ARG A 107 -4.17 12.76 10.17
C ARG A 107 -4.07 11.79 11.34
N PRO A 108 -3.44 12.18 12.45
CA PRO A 108 -3.36 11.31 13.62
C PRO A 108 -4.76 11.18 14.27
N GLU A 109 -4.93 10.10 15.02
CA GLU A 109 -6.08 9.94 15.90
C GLU A 109 -6.09 11.09 16.91
N LYS A 110 -7.25 11.74 17.05
CA LYS A 110 -7.45 12.81 17.99
C LYS A 110 -8.90 12.87 18.44
N ASP A 111 -9.13 12.84 19.74
CA ASP A 111 -10.44 12.84 20.37
C ASP A 111 -11.27 11.63 19.87
N ARG A 112 -12.31 11.89 19.07
CA ARG A 112 -13.15 10.87 18.43
C ARG A 112 -12.82 10.65 16.94
N GLU A 113 -11.76 11.28 16.43
CA GLU A 113 -11.33 11.09 15.05
C GLU A 113 -10.27 9.99 15.00
N LEU A 114 -10.58 8.91 14.29
CA LEU A 114 -9.70 7.74 14.21
C LEU A 114 -8.51 7.94 13.27
N GLY A 115 -8.57 8.97 12.42
CA GLY A 115 -7.43 9.38 11.59
C GLY A 115 -7.08 8.41 10.45
N PHE A 116 -6.29 8.92 9.51
CA PHE A 116 -5.84 8.14 8.34
C PHE A 116 -4.47 8.59 7.85
N GLY A 117 -3.79 7.71 7.10
CA GLY A 117 -2.56 8.01 6.38
C GLY A 117 -2.73 7.77 4.88
N LEU A 118 -2.25 8.71 4.06
CA LEU A 118 -2.15 8.59 2.62
C LEU A 118 -0.71 8.39 2.21
N ILE A 119 -0.41 7.22 1.68
CA ILE A 119 0.88 6.88 1.11
C ILE A 119 0.81 7.14 -0.38
N ARG A 120 1.54 8.15 -0.86
CA ARG A 120 1.73 8.36 -2.29
C ARG A 120 2.65 7.31 -2.85
N LEU A 121 2.19 6.60 -3.86
CA LEU A 121 2.94 5.53 -4.49
C LEU A 121 3.93 6.10 -5.53
N TYR A 122 5.10 5.46 -5.63
CA TYR A 122 6.05 5.79 -6.68
C TYR A 122 5.50 5.44 -8.07
N GLU A 123 5.99 6.13 -9.07
CA GLU A 123 5.69 5.80 -10.46
C GLU A 123 6.18 4.38 -10.79
N GLY A 124 5.38 3.62 -11.50
CA GLY A 124 5.67 2.21 -11.82
C GLY A 124 5.26 1.19 -10.76
N ILE A 125 4.77 1.62 -9.59
CA ILE A 125 4.12 0.72 -8.63
C ILE A 125 2.75 0.33 -9.16
N GLY A 126 2.47 -0.97 -9.24
CA GLY A 126 1.15 -1.49 -9.57
C GLY A 126 0.17 -1.29 -8.41
N VAL A 127 -1.12 -1.17 -8.73
CA VAL A 127 -2.19 -1.11 -7.73
C VAL A 127 -3.30 -2.08 -8.08
N SER A 128 -3.92 -2.65 -7.05
CA SER A 128 -5.04 -3.58 -7.20
C SER A 128 -6.10 -3.31 -6.12
N ALA A 129 -7.35 -3.61 -6.45
CA ALA A 129 -8.45 -3.68 -5.49
C ALA A 129 -8.70 -5.12 -5.01
N SER A 130 -7.91 -6.08 -5.48
CA SER A 130 -8.05 -7.49 -5.10
C SER A 130 -7.35 -7.79 -3.78
N MET A 131 -7.94 -8.67 -2.99
CA MET A 131 -7.50 -9.12 -1.68
C MET A 131 -7.44 -10.65 -1.67
N GLY A 132 -6.48 -11.22 -2.38
CA GLY A 132 -6.44 -12.67 -2.60
C GLY A 132 -7.61 -13.15 -3.47
N GLN A 133 -8.51 -13.96 -2.91
CA GLN A 133 -9.68 -14.48 -3.64
C GLN A 133 -10.85 -13.48 -3.73
N PHE A 134 -10.82 -12.38 -3.00
CA PHE A 134 -11.88 -11.36 -3.02
C PHE A 134 -11.39 -10.11 -3.74
N GLY A 135 -12.34 -9.34 -4.29
CA GLY A 135 -12.09 -8.02 -4.83
C GLY A 135 -13.10 -7.01 -4.29
N LEU A 136 -12.64 -5.82 -3.95
CA LEU A 136 -13.50 -4.72 -3.55
C LEU A 136 -14.29 -4.23 -4.77
N SER A 137 -15.62 -4.39 -4.76
CA SER A 137 -16.50 -3.97 -5.85
C SER A 137 -17.45 -2.83 -5.46
N SER A 138 -17.68 -2.65 -4.16
CA SER A 138 -18.61 -1.66 -3.61
C SER A 138 -18.16 -1.16 -2.24
N VAL A 139 -18.90 -0.19 -1.70
CA VAL A 139 -18.72 0.34 -0.35
C VAL A 139 -20.01 0.16 0.42
N ASP A 140 -19.93 -0.35 1.65
CA ASP A 140 -21.04 -0.38 2.58
C ASP A 140 -21.06 0.93 3.39
N MET A 141 -21.88 1.86 2.95
CA MET A 141 -22.01 3.18 3.57
C MET A 141 -22.91 3.19 4.81
N LYS A 142 -23.56 2.06 5.14
CA LYS A 142 -24.50 1.93 6.26
C LYS A 142 -24.37 0.56 6.92
N PRO A 143 -23.21 0.24 7.48
CA PRO A 143 -23.03 -1.01 8.21
C PRO A 143 -23.95 -1.07 9.42
N ARG A 144 -24.38 -2.27 9.84
CA ARG A 144 -25.38 -2.48 10.88
C ARG A 144 -24.88 -3.41 11.96
N VAL A 145 -25.37 -3.18 13.18
CA VAL A 145 -25.17 -4.08 14.32
C VAL A 145 -25.64 -5.51 13.96
N GLY A 146 -24.86 -6.50 14.34
CA GLY A 146 -25.04 -7.91 14.02
C GLY A 146 -24.58 -8.34 12.62
N GLN A 147 -24.16 -7.42 11.78
CA GLN A 147 -23.62 -7.73 10.45
C GLN A 147 -22.23 -8.35 10.59
N GLU A 148 -22.00 -9.46 9.88
CA GLU A 148 -20.69 -10.06 9.78
C GLU A 148 -19.77 -9.19 8.90
N VAL A 149 -18.57 -8.97 9.40
CA VAL A 149 -17.47 -8.30 8.69
C VAL A 149 -16.19 -9.12 8.82
N CYS A 150 -15.35 -9.07 7.80
CA CYS A 150 -14.05 -9.70 7.80
C CYS A 150 -12.95 -8.66 7.57
N LYS A 151 -11.73 -8.99 7.94
CA LYS A 151 -10.55 -8.18 7.65
C LYS A 151 -9.40 -9.03 7.12
N ILE A 152 -8.44 -8.37 6.49
CA ILE A 152 -7.13 -8.94 6.18
C ILE A 152 -6.06 -8.02 6.76
N GLY A 153 -5.38 -8.49 7.78
CA GLY A 153 -4.31 -7.76 8.46
C GLY A 153 -2.97 -8.49 8.38
N SER A 154 -1.90 -7.75 8.53
CA SER A 154 -0.54 -8.28 8.37
C SER A 154 -0.11 -9.22 9.49
N THR A 155 -0.68 -9.07 10.68
CA THR A 155 -0.31 -9.86 11.87
C THR A 155 -1.25 -11.04 12.07
N THR A 156 -2.55 -10.81 12.12
CA THR A 156 -3.53 -11.86 12.42
C THR A 156 -4.16 -12.48 11.17
N GLY A 157 -3.83 -11.97 9.97
CA GLY A 157 -4.31 -12.50 8.71
C GLY A 157 -5.81 -12.25 8.49
N TRP A 158 -6.45 -13.20 7.83
CA TRP A 158 -7.89 -13.17 7.60
C TRP A 158 -8.65 -13.59 8.86
N ARG A 159 -9.58 -12.74 9.31
CA ARG A 159 -10.45 -12.93 10.46
C ARG A 159 -11.81 -12.31 10.19
N CYS A 160 -12.84 -12.87 10.82
CA CYS A 160 -14.20 -12.33 10.77
C CYS A 160 -14.76 -12.14 12.18
N GLY A 161 -15.71 -11.21 12.29
CA GLY A 161 -16.42 -10.87 13.50
C GLY A 161 -17.75 -10.23 13.17
N SER A 162 -18.50 -9.84 14.19
CA SER A 162 -19.79 -9.17 14.02
C SER A 162 -19.71 -7.73 14.52
N ILE A 163 -20.40 -6.81 13.88
CA ILE A 163 -20.51 -5.42 14.32
C ILE A 163 -21.33 -5.38 15.61
N LEU A 164 -20.77 -4.82 16.67
CA LEU A 164 -21.40 -4.64 17.98
C LEU A 164 -22.05 -3.27 18.10
N GLU A 165 -21.39 -2.24 17.56
CA GLU A 165 -21.87 -0.87 17.55
C GLU A 165 -21.51 -0.23 16.21
N ALA A 166 -22.42 0.59 15.69
CA ALA A 166 -22.22 1.35 14.46
C ALA A 166 -22.79 2.76 14.65
N ASN A 167 -21.93 3.76 14.49
CA ASN A 167 -22.33 5.17 14.45
C ASN A 167 -21.54 5.91 13.35
N GLU A 168 -21.68 7.23 13.28
CA GLU A 168 -21.03 8.03 12.24
C GLU A 168 -19.51 8.16 12.45
N ASP A 169 -19.03 7.97 13.67
CA ASP A 169 -17.64 8.21 14.04
C ASP A 169 -16.80 6.93 14.05
N TRP A 170 -17.38 5.79 14.46
CA TRP A 170 -16.69 4.50 14.57
C TRP A 170 -17.62 3.30 14.47
N LEU A 171 -16.99 2.14 14.24
CA LEU A 171 -17.61 0.83 14.41
C LEU A 171 -16.82 0.03 15.44
N TYR A 172 -17.51 -0.64 16.33
CA TYR A 172 -16.93 -1.71 17.14
C TYR A 172 -17.33 -3.06 16.57
N ALA A 173 -16.36 -3.96 16.45
CA ALA A 173 -16.61 -5.34 16.07
C ALA A 173 -16.03 -6.29 17.13
N THR A 174 -16.59 -7.49 17.21
CA THR A 174 -16.16 -8.50 18.17
C THR A 174 -14.66 -8.75 18.07
N ASN A 175 -14.02 -9.13 19.18
CA ASN A 175 -12.58 -9.48 19.24
C ASN A 175 -12.20 -10.62 18.32
N THR A 176 -13.15 -11.43 17.84
CA THR A 176 -12.92 -12.47 16.83
C THR A 176 -12.44 -11.91 15.49
N LEU A 177 -12.74 -10.62 15.20
CA LEU A 177 -12.17 -9.91 14.06
C LEU A 177 -10.63 -9.85 14.16
N GLY A 178 -10.10 -9.85 15.37
CA GLY A 178 -8.69 -9.80 15.68
C GLY A 178 -8.05 -8.43 15.35
N ALA A 179 -7.39 -7.83 16.32
CA ALA A 179 -6.72 -6.55 16.15
C ALA A 179 -5.42 -6.59 16.97
N GLU A 180 -4.31 -6.73 16.28
CA GLU A 180 -2.99 -6.79 16.89
C GLU A 180 -2.05 -5.74 16.27
N PRO A 181 -0.97 -5.33 16.95
CA PRO A 181 0.03 -4.45 16.36
C PRO A 181 0.51 -4.95 15.00
N GLY A 182 0.40 -4.10 13.97
CA GLY A 182 0.65 -4.43 12.57
C GLY A 182 -0.62 -4.56 11.73
N ASP A 183 -1.76 -4.91 12.32
CA ASP A 183 -3.05 -4.93 11.62
C ASP A 183 -3.64 -3.52 11.39
N SER A 184 -3.09 -2.50 12.02
CA SER A 184 -3.50 -1.09 11.84
C SER A 184 -3.58 -0.72 10.36
N GLY A 185 -4.70 -0.16 9.95
CA GLY A 185 -5.01 0.17 8.56
C GLY A 185 -5.63 -0.98 7.77
N ALA A 186 -5.72 -2.20 8.31
CA ALA A 186 -6.27 -3.36 7.60
C ALA A 186 -7.66 -3.08 7.00
N VAL A 187 -7.87 -3.56 5.78
CA VAL A 187 -9.17 -3.52 5.12
C VAL A 187 -10.21 -4.29 5.94
N VAL A 188 -11.32 -3.63 6.25
CA VAL A 188 -12.51 -4.26 6.82
C VAL A 188 -13.61 -4.26 5.77
N TYR A 189 -14.20 -5.42 5.52
CA TYR A 189 -15.14 -5.61 4.43
C TYR A 189 -16.24 -6.60 4.80
N ARG A 190 -17.34 -6.54 4.07
CA ARG A 190 -18.41 -7.52 4.08
C ARG A 190 -18.37 -8.31 2.77
N GLN A 191 -18.51 -9.61 2.85
CA GLN A 191 -18.70 -10.44 1.66
C GLN A 191 -20.06 -10.16 1.02
N THR A 192 -20.10 -10.09 -0.29
CA THR A 192 -21.34 -9.93 -1.08
C THR A 192 -21.74 -11.26 -1.70
N SER A 193 -23.02 -11.36 -2.10
CA SER A 193 -23.58 -12.61 -2.66
C SER A 193 -22.96 -13.01 -4.01
N ASP A 194 -22.27 -12.11 -4.69
CA ASP A 194 -21.60 -12.32 -5.97
C ASP A 194 -20.13 -12.76 -5.84
N GLY A 195 -19.67 -13.04 -4.60
CA GLY A 195 -18.29 -13.44 -4.32
C GLY A 195 -17.29 -12.29 -4.27
N HIS A 196 -17.77 -11.04 -4.35
CA HIS A 196 -16.97 -9.84 -4.13
C HIS A 196 -17.04 -9.35 -2.69
N ALA A 197 -16.45 -8.20 -2.44
CA ALA A 197 -16.43 -7.57 -1.12
C ALA A 197 -16.91 -6.12 -1.20
N ALA A 198 -17.72 -5.72 -0.20
CA ALA A 198 -18.07 -4.33 0.05
C ALA A 198 -17.15 -3.77 1.14
N PHE A 199 -16.41 -2.72 0.85
CA PHE A 199 -15.56 -2.02 1.80
C PHE A 199 -16.41 -1.41 2.92
N VAL A 200 -16.07 -1.70 4.17
CA VAL A 200 -16.76 -1.18 5.36
C VAL A 200 -15.94 -0.09 6.04
N GLY A 201 -14.61 -0.23 6.05
CA GLY A 201 -13.71 0.71 6.69
C GLY A 201 -12.30 0.16 6.85
N ILE A 202 -11.50 0.82 7.68
CA ILE A 202 -10.15 0.36 8.05
C ILE A 202 -10.06 0.10 9.56
N LEU A 203 -9.33 -0.95 9.93
CA LEU A 203 -9.04 -1.25 11.32
C LEU A 203 -8.04 -0.22 11.86
N VAL A 204 -8.34 0.39 13.00
CA VAL A 204 -7.45 1.40 13.59
C VAL A 204 -6.94 1.06 14.98
N ALA A 205 -7.72 0.34 15.78
CA ALA A 205 -7.35 0.00 17.15
C ALA A 205 -8.13 -1.21 17.66
N TYR A 206 -7.95 -1.54 18.92
CA TYR A 206 -8.83 -2.37 19.74
C TYR A 206 -9.12 -1.62 21.05
N GLU A 207 -10.22 -1.97 21.72
CA GLU A 207 -10.54 -1.43 23.04
C GLU A 207 -9.53 -1.90 24.08
N ASP A 208 -9.01 -0.98 24.87
CA ASP A 208 -8.04 -1.25 25.95
C ASP A 208 -8.77 -1.71 27.22
N ASP A 209 -9.67 -2.65 27.07
CA ASP A 209 -10.39 -3.31 28.15
C ASP A 209 -10.37 -4.84 27.95
N GLU A 210 -11.07 -5.59 28.84
CA GLU A 210 -11.13 -7.06 28.75
C GLU A 210 -11.80 -7.58 27.48
N SER A 211 -12.58 -6.74 26.78
CA SER A 211 -13.28 -7.14 25.56
C SER A 211 -12.34 -7.27 24.36
N HIS A 212 -11.32 -6.40 24.26
CA HIS A 212 -10.43 -6.27 23.11
C HIS A 212 -11.18 -6.20 21.77
N ASN A 213 -12.35 -5.56 21.76
CA ASN A 213 -13.14 -5.39 20.56
C ASN A 213 -12.39 -4.53 19.53
N ALA A 214 -12.51 -4.89 18.28
CA ALA A 214 -11.87 -4.16 17.19
C ALA A 214 -12.55 -2.81 16.94
N VAL A 215 -11.76 -1.76 16.76
CA VAL A 215 -12.19 -0.40 16.43
C VAL A 215 -11.92 -0.11 14.98
N VAL A 216 -12.94 0.27 14.24
CA VAL A 216 -12.90 0.46 12.78
C VAL A 216 -13.31 1.88 12.43
N GLU A 217 -12.50 2.57 11.63
CA GLU A 217 -12.88 3.82 10.96
C GLU A 217 -13.86 3.50 9.82
N PRO A 218 -15.12 3.96 9.87
CA PRO A 218 -16.10 3.67 8.84
C PRO A 218 -15.73 4.29 7.49
N ALA A 219 -16.09 3.63 6.40
CA ALA A 219 -15.82 4.11 5.04
C ALA A 219 -16.37 5.53 4.80
N THR A 220 -17.57 5.85 5.31
CA THR A 220 -18.19 7.18 5.21
C THR A 220 -17.32 8.26 5.81
N ARG A 221 -16.84 8.00 7.03
CA ARG A 221 -16.01 8.92 7.78
C ARG A 221 -14.63 9.07 7.14
N LEU A 222 -14.02 7.94 6.76
CA LEU A 222 -12.73 7.91 6.10
C LEU A 222 -12.72 8.75 4.81
N PHE A 223 -13.70 8.58 3.94
CA PHE A 223 -13.79 9.34 2.68
C PHE A 223 -14.05 10.83 2.93
N ASP A 224 -14.95 11.18 3.88
CA ASP A 224 -15.17 12.58 4.25
C ASP A 224 -13.88 13.24 4.78
N GLN A 225 -13.12 12.55 5.60
CA GLN A 225 -11.84 13.05 6.11
C GLN A 225 -10.79 13.18 5.00
N ILE A 226 -10.67 12.23 4.11
CA ILE A 226 -9.73 12.31 2.97
C ILE A 226 -10.10 13.49 2.06
N ASP A 227 -11.38 13.66 1.73
CA ASP A 227 -11.86 14.76 0.91
C ASP A 227 -11.65 16.13 1.57
N ARG A 228 -11.81 16.20 2.90
CA ARG A 228 -11.73 17.46 3.67
C ARG A 228 -10.29 17.86 3.97
N TYR A 229 -9.43 16.92 4.30
CA TYR A 229 -8.10 17.16 4.85
C TYR A 229 -6.96 16.63 3.99
N GLY A 230 -7.25 15.89 2.92
CA GLY A 230 -6.25 15.31 2.03
C GLY A 230 -5.43 16.35 1.26
N PRO A 231 -4.46 15.92 0.46
CA PRO A 231 -3.44 16.78 -0.12
C PRO A 231 -3.97 17.84 -1.09
N THR A 232 -5.14 17.63 -1.69
CA THR A 232 -5.78 18.60 -2.57
C THR A 232 -7.28 18.68 -2.32
N ARG A 233 -7.83 19.93 -2.31
CA ARG A 233 -9.27 20.17 -2.14
C ARG A 233 -10.06 20.05 -3.44
N ASP A 234 -9.37 20.12 -4.58
CA ASP A 234 -10.01 20.19 -5.91
C ASP A 234 -10.21 18.81 -6.53
N ASN A 235 -9.48 17.80 -6.04
CA ASN A 235 -9.53 16.44 -6.54
C ASN A 235 -9.96 15.49 -5.42
N LYS A 236 -11.08 14.84 -5.62
CA LYS A 236 -11.57 13.82 -4.68
C LYS A 236 -10.76 12.55 -4.77
N PHE A 237 -10.73 11.81 -3.66
CA PHE A 237 -10.20 10.47 -3.65
C PHE A 237 -11.14 9.52 -4.40
N VAL A 238 -10.59 8.86 -5.42
CA VAL A 238 -11.29 7.84 -6.21
C VAL A 238 -10.67 6.48 -5.87
N TRP A 239 -11.38 5.67 -5.11
CA TRP A 239 -10.91 4.34 -4.74
C TRP A 239 -10.99 3.38 -5.93
N TYR A 240 -10.08 2.40 -5.96
CA TYR A 240 -10.07 1.38 -7.01
C TYR A 240 -11.00 0.22 -6.64
N ARG A 241 -11.63 -0.33 -7.66
CA ARG A 241 -12.54 -1.47 -7.57
C ARG A 241 -12.25 -2.49 -8.69
N VAL A 242 -12.62 -3.74 -8.44
CA VAL A 242 -12.62 -4.82 -9.47
C VAL A 242 -13.82 -4.70 -10.38
#